data_136d683c2225b51ea725ff7390f52bb0
#
_entry.id   136d683c2225b51ea725ff7390f52bb0
#
_cell.length_a   1.000
_cell.length_b   1.000
_cell.length_c   1.000
_cell.angle_alpha   90.00
_cell.angle_beta   90.00
_cell.angle_gamma   90.00
#
_symmetry.space_group_name_H-M   'P 1'
#
loop_
_entity.id
_entity.type
_entity.pdbx_description
1 polymer ?
#
loop_
_entity_poly.entity_id
_entity_poly.type
_entity_poly.pdbx_seq_one_letter_code
_entity_poly.pdbx_strand_id
1 'polypeptide(L)'
;IDKNYTSWFKYENKPILSHTLFRAKIAPEIKKGQPILLVVIDNLRYDQWKTMETTVNKHYRTQNEMLYFSILPTATQYARNAMFSGLTPAEMESRYHNYWKNDTDEGGKNLYEDKFLESQLQRLGLSNISHEYIKITNLKAGKKLSENFKSKSKNDLTVVVYNFVDMLSHSKTEMEVVKELASDDKGYRSLTQSWFNNSPLLNIIKQAQQLNFKLLITTDHGTINVKNPSKVIGDRDTSLNLRYKTGRSLSYEAKDVLAIKDPSSVGLPSISMNSTFIFAKSNLFFAYPNNYNHYVSYYKNSYQHGGISLEEVLIPFVVLNPRS
;
A
#
# COMPACT_ATOMS: atom_id res chain seq x y z
N ILE A 1 -4.12 -3.98 -17.03
CA ILE A 1 -3.12 -4.68 -16.21
C ILE A 1 -2.88 -6.06 -16.76
N ASP A 2 -3.91 -6.90 -16.85
CA ASP A 2 -3.84 -8.29 -17.30
C ASP A 2 -2.98 -8.49 -18.59
N LYS A 3 -3.13 -7.61 -19.58
CA LYS A 3 -2.41 -7.69 -20.85
C LYS A 3 -1.03 -7.00 -20.85
N ASN A 4 -0.82 -6.03 -19.97
CA ASN A 4 0.31 -5.10 -20.11
C ASN A 4 1.30 -5.15 -18.93
N TYR A 5 0.95 -5.77 -17.78
CA TYR A 5 1.78 -5.70 -16.58
C TYR A 5 3.20 -6.21 -16.81
N THR A 6 3.33 -7.37 -17.47
CA THR A 6 4.66 -7.94 -17.78
C THR A 6 5.48 -7.05 -18.73
N SER A 7 4.81 -6.33 -19.64
CA SER A 7 5.48 -5.43 -20.59
C SER A 7 6.08 -4.20 -19.87
N TRP A 8 5.51 -3.77 -18.76
CA TRP A 8 6.02 -2.63 -17.99
C TRP A 8 7.40 -2.86 -17.36
N PHE A 9 7.83 -4.09 -17.24
CA PHE A 9 9.18 -4.43 -16.77
C PHE A 9 10.19 -4.60 -17.92
N LYS A 10 9.72 -4.71 -19.17
CA LYS A 10 10.55 -4.91 -20.35
C LYS A 10 10.83 -3.63 -21.13
N TYR A 11 9.89 -2.70 -21.15
CA TYR A 11 9.96 -1.50 -21.99
C TYR A 11 10.11 -0.23 -21.18
N GLU A 12 10.72 0.80 -21.79
CA GLU A 12 10.92 2.11 -21.16
C GLU A 12 9.60 2.89 -20.98
N ASN A 13 8.68 2.78 -21.95
CA ASN A 13 7.37 3.41 -21.89
C ASN A 13 6.44 2.64 -20.93
N LYS A 14 6.53 2.95 -19.64
CA LYS A 14 5.80 2.31 -18.55
C LYS A 14 5.19 3.35 -17.60
N PRO A 15 4.08 3.02 -16.97
CA PRO A 15 3.53 3.89 -15.92
C PRO A 15 4.47 3.95 -14.70
N ILE A 16 4.21 4.91 -13.84
CA ILE A 16 4.86 4.94 -12.52
C ILE A 16 4.32 3.76 -11.70
N LEU A 17 5.24 2.97 -11.13
CA LEU A 17 4.98 1.87 -10.23
C LEU A 17 5.51 2.18 -8.84
N SER A 18 5.10 1.42 -7.81
CA SER A 18 5.52 1.64 -6.41
C SER A 18 7.02 1.91 -6.27
N HIS A 19 7.88 1.06 -6.86
CA HIS A 19 9.34 1.19 -6.76
C HIS A 19 9.93 2.38 -7.52
N THR A 20 9.18 3.00 -8.43
CA THR A 20 9.65 4.17 -9.21
C THR A 20 9.09 5.50 -8.70
N LEU A 21 8.04 5.49 -7.88
CA LEU A 21 7.34 6.68 -7.39
C LEU A 21 8.28 7.65 -6.70
N PHE A 22 9.08 7.18 -5.75
CA PHE A 22 9.92 8.04 -4.94
C PHE A 22 10.92 8.82 -5.80
N ARG A 23 11.64 8.12 -6.69
CA ARG A 23 12.56 8.75 -7.63
C ARG A 23 11.86 9.73 -8.57
N ALA A 24 10.71 9.34 -9.12
CA ALA A 24 10.03 10.11 -10.16
C ALA A 24 9.28 11.34 -9.64
N LYS A 25 8.77 11.29 -8.40
CA LYS A 25 7.85 12.31 -7.88
C LYS A 25 8.22 12.88 -6.53
N ILE A 26 8.73 12.09 -5.58
CA ILE A 26 9.01 12.56 -4.22
C ILE A 26 10.38 13.25 -4.16
N ALA A 27 11.42 12.62 -4.70
CA ALA A 27 12.78 13.20 -4.71
C ALA A 27 12.86 14.57 -5.40
N PRO A 28 12.18 14.84 -6.52
CA PRO A 28 12.12 16.18 -7.10
C PRO A 28 11.47 17.22 -6.18
N GLU A 29 10.48 16.86 -5.38
CA GLU A 29 9.88 17.78 -4.41
C GLU A 29 10.85 18.10 -3.25
N ILE A 30 11.57 17.09 -2.74
CA ILE A 30 12.61 17.27 -1.70
C ILE A 30 13.68 18.26 -2.16
N LYS A 31 14.14 18.14 -3.41
CA LYS A 31 15.17 19.02 -3.99
C LYS A 31 14.76 20.49 -4.10
N LYS A 32 13.48 20.82 -3.94
CA LYS A 32 13.00 22.23 -3.90
C LYS A 32 13.30 22.93 -2.57
N GLY A 33 13.73 22.20 -1.53
CA GLY A 33 14.17 22.75 -0.24
C GLY A 33 13.05 23.16 0.73
N GLN A 34 11.78 22.95 0.38
CA GLN A 34 10.66 23.11 1.33
C GLN A 34 10.51 21.84 2.16
N PRO A 35 10.34 21.91 3.49
CA PRO A 35 10.13 20.72 4.32
C PRO A 35 8.87 19.95 3.88
N ILE A 36 8.96 18.63 3.88
CA ILE A 36 7.92 17.73 3.38
C ILE A 36 7.39 16.84 4.50
N LEU A 37 6.05 16.78 4.61
CA LEU A 37 5.34 15.73 5.29
C LEU A 37 4.80 14.74 4.24
N LEU A 38 5.40 13.56 4.15
CA LEU A 38 4.92 12.45 3.35
C LEU A 38 4.02 11.55 4.21
N VAL A 39 2.73 11.54 3.91
CA VAL A 39 1.73 10.68 4.57
C VAL A 39 1.43 9.49 3.67
N VAL A 40 1.70 8.29 4.16
CA VAL A 40 1.31 7.02 3.52
C VAL A 40 0.20 6.39 4.36
N ILE A 41 -1.02 6.40 3.85
CA ILE A 41 -2.16 5.78 4.52
C ILE A 41 -2.30 4.37 3.96
N ASP A 42 -2.01 3.37 4.79
CA ASP A 42 -2.03 1.95 4.42
C ASP A 42 -3.41 1.54 3.89
N ASN A 43 -3.44 0.91 2.70
CA ASN A 43 -4.65 0.35 2.10
C ASN A 43 -5.73 1.39 1.71
N LEU A 44 -5.33 2.64 1.41
CA LEU A 44 -6.26 3.72 1.07
C LEU A 44 -6.67 3.67 -0.42
N ARG A 45 -7.95 3.53 -0.70
CA ARG A 45 -8.50 3.63 -2.06
C ARG A 45 -8.57 5.09 -2.54
N TYR A 46 -8.53 5.27 -3.85
CA TYR A 46 -8.68 6.60 -4.45
C TYR A 46 -10.02 7.27 -4.10
N ASP A 47 -11.13 6.53 -4.09
CA ASP A 47 -12.44 7.07 -3.73
C ASP A 47 -12.56 7.47 -2.25
N GLN A 48 -11.80 6.82 -1.36
CA GLN A 48 -11.67 7.23 0.04
C GLN A 48 -10.86 8.53 0.16
N TRP A 49 -9.76 8.67 -0.60
CA TRP A 49 -9.04 9.94 -0.69
C TRP A 49 -9.98 11.08 -1.08
N LYS A 50 -10.82 10.89 -2.10
CA LYS A 50 -11.76 11.92 -2.56
C LYS A 50 -12.77 12.36 -1.48
N THR A 51 -13.09 11.52 -0.52
CA THR A 51 -13.92 11.93 0.63
C THR A 51 -13.13 12.76 1.65
N MET A 52 -11.84 12.51 1.82
CA MET A 52 -10.97 13.24 2.75
C MET A 52 -10.50 14.59 2.18
N GLU A 53 -10.40 14.70 0.86
CA GLU A 53 -9.86 15.84 0.14
C GLU A 53 -10.50 17.16 0.56
N THR A 54 -11.82 17.21 0.70
CA THR A 54 -12.57 18.41 1.11
C THR A 54 -12.09 18.95 2.47
N THR A 55 -11.78 18.07 3.41
CA THR A 55 -11.25 18.46 4.72
C THR A 55 -9.79 18.92 4.63
N VAL A 56 -8.97 18.23 3.85
CA VAL A 56 -7.55 18.60 3.65
C VAL A 56 -7.46 19.96 2.93
N ASN A 57 -8.31 20.20 1.94
CA ASN A 57 -8.32 21.44 1.16
C ASN A 57 -8.71 22.70 1.97
N LYS A 58 -9.20 22.56 3.20
CA LYS A 58 -9.35 23.70 4.12
C LYS A 58 -8.01 24.26 4.59
N HIS A 59 -6.96 23.44 4.60
CA HIS A 59 -5.62 23.77 5.11
C HIS A 59 -4.56 23.82 4.02
N TYR A 60 -4.77 23.10 2.93
CA TYR A 60 -3.85 22.97 1.81
C TYR A 60 -4.52 23.31 0.49
N ARG A 61 -3.69 23.59 -0.51
CA ARG A 61 -4.11 23.73 -1.92
C ARG A 61 -3.47 22.63 -2.73
N THR A 62 -4.25 21.83 -3.43
CA THR A 62 -3.73 20.81 -4.34
C THR A 62 -2.92 21.46 -5.45
N GLN A 63 -1.65 21.09 -5.56
CA GLN A 63 -0.73 21.48 -6.62
C GLN A 63 -0.79 20.48 -7.77
N ASN A 64 -0.80 19.19 -7.45
CA ASN A 64 -0.87 18.10 -8.41
C ASN A 64 -1.55 16.89 -7.79
N GLU A 65 -2.40 16.24 -8.56
CA GLU A 65 -3.01 14.96 -8.22
C GLU A 65 -2.85 14.01 -9.41
N MET A 66 -2.35 12.83 -9.15
CA MET A 66 -2.20 11.78 -10.15
C MET A 66 -2.48 10.41 -9.57
N LEU A 67 -2.75 9.46 -10.46
CA LEU A 67 -2.82 8.06 -10.13
C LEU A 67 -1.55 7.36 -10.63
N TYR A 68 -1.09 6.37 -9.88
CA TYR A 68 0.00 5.49 -10.27
C TYR A 68 -0.38 4.05 -9.92
N PHE A 69 0.43 3.10 -10.35
CA PHE A 69 0.14 1.69 -10.15
C PHE A 69 0.91 1.10 -8.99
N SER A 70 0.19 0.48 -8.07
CA SER A 70 0.82 -0.42 -7.09
C SER A 70 1.45 -1.60 -7.80
N ILE A 71 2.63 -2.00 -7.34
CA ILE A 71 3.29 -3.22 -7.80
C ILE A 71 2.53 -4.45 -7.28
N LEU A 72 2.58 -5.54 -8.03
CA LEU A 72 1.96 -6.80 -7.61
C LEU A 72 2.94 -7.63 -6.76
N PRO A 73 2.42 -8.37 -5.77
CA PRO A 73 1.07 -8.32 -5.19
C PRO A 73 0.75 -6.94 -4.61
N THR A 74 -0.51 -6.50 -4.70
CA THR A 74 -1.00 -5.29 -4.04
C THR A 74 -1.15 -5.54 -2.54
N ALA A 75 -0.02 -5.72 -1.88
CA ALA A 75 0.09 -6.05 -0.46
C ALA A 75 1.25 -5.28 0.17
N THR A 76 1.08 -4.89 1.42
CA THR A 76 2.00 -4.04 2.18
C THR A 76 3.46 -4.51 2.09
N GLN A 77 3.69 -5.81 2.25
CA GLN A 77 5.02 -6.43 2.17
C GLN A 77 5.73 -6.11 0.85
N TYR A 78 5.02 -6.16 -0.27
CA TYR A 78 5.58 -5.94 -1.60
C TYR A 78 5.57 -4.46 -1.96
N ALA A 79 4.41 -3.84 -1.92
CA ALA A 79 4.19 -2.51 -2.47
C ALA A 79 4.83 -1.40 -1.63
N ARG A 80 4.71 -1.45 -0.28
CA ARG A 80 5.29 -0.40 0.58
C ARG A 80 6.79 -0.53 0.72
N ASN A 81 7.31 -1.76 0.86
CA ASN A 81 8.75 -1.97 0.82
C ASN A 81 9.35 -1.52 -0.53
N ALA A 82 8.68 -1.80 -1.66
CA ALA A 82 9.13 -1.32 -2.97
C ALA A 82 9.11 0.20 -3.09
N MET A 83 8.11 0.88 -2.54
CA MET A 83 8.03 2.34 -2.50
C MET A 83 9.21 2.94 -1.71
N PHE A 84 9.50 2.41 -0.52
CA PHE A 84 10.57 2.94 0.34
C PHE A 84 11.95 2.49 -0.06
N SER A 85 12.09 1.32 -0.70
CA SER A 85 13.39 0.88 -1.21
C SER A 85 13.72 1.45 -2.60
N GLY A 86 12.73 1.81 -3.42
CA GLY A 86 12.94 2.12 -4.83
C GLY A 86 13.45 0.94 -5.65
N LEU A 87 13.17 -0.27 -5.19
CA LEU A 87 13.61 -1.54 -5.77
C LEU A 87 12.40 -2.47 -5.95
N THR A 88 12.52 -3.39 -6.90
CA THR A 88 11.56 -4.50 -7.02
C THR A 88 11.75 -5.50 -5.87
N PRO A 89 10.75 -6.33 -5.55
CA PRO A 89 10.88 -7.39 -4.53
C PRO A 89 12.08 -8.32 -4.75
N ALA A 90 12.35 -8.74 -5.97
CA ALA A 90 13.52 -9.58 -6.29
C ALA A 90 14.85 -8.85 -6.04
N GLU A 91 14.92 -7.54 -6.34
CA GLU A 91 16.11 -6.74 -6.03
C GLU A 91 16.28 -6.53 -4.52
N MET A 92 15.18 -6.39 -3.76
CA MET A 92 15.25 -6.31 -2.30
C MET A 92 15.73 -7.62 -1.69
N GLU A 93 15.22 -8.76 -2.14
CA GLU A 93 15.67 -10.07 -1.71
C GLU A 93 17.17 -10.26 -1.97
N SER A 94 17.64 -9.91 -3.17
CA SER A 94 19.05 -10.06 -3.56
C SER A 94 20.00 -9.13 -2.80
N ARG A 95 19.64 -7.84 -2.64
CA ARG A 95 20.54 -6.82 -2.09
C ARG A 95 20.41 -6.63 -0.58
N TYR A 96 19.23 -6.95 -0.01
CA TYR A 96 18.86 -6.68 1.37
C TYR A 96 18.19 -7.90 2.02
N HIS A 97 18.75 -9.10 1.82
CA HIS A 97 18.20 -10.37 2.32
C HIS A 97 17.93 -10.36 3.84
N ASN A 98 18.66 -9.56 4.62
CA ASN A 98 18.41 -9.42 6.07
C ASN A 98 17.17 -8.58 6.39
N TYR A 99 16.69 -7.75 5.46
CA TYR A 99 15.53 -6.87 5.64
C TYR A 99 14.30 -7.38 4.90
N TRP A 100 14.51 -8.15 3.80
CA TRP A 100 13.44 -8.78 3.06
C TRP A 100 12.98 -10.08 3.73
N LYS A 101 11.68 -10.31 3.71
CA LYS A 101 11.04 -11.56 4.15
C LYS A 101 10.07 -12.03 3.09
N ASN A 102 10.12 -13.32 2.74
CA ASN A 102 9.15 -13.95 1.85
C ASN A 102 7.85 -14.29 2.58
N ASP A 103 6.80 -14.66 1.85
CA ASP A 103 5.50 -15.00 2.44
C ASP A 103 5.57 -16.16 3.44
N THR A 104 6.44 -17.11 3.19
CA THR A 104 6.67 -18.31 4.03
C THR A 104 7.56 -18.05 5.24
N ASP A 105 8.31 -16.95 5.27
CA ASP A 105 9.22 -16.65 6.38
C ASP A 105 8.44 -16.25 7.64
N GLU A 106 8.99 -16.52 8.81
CA GLU A 106 8.38 -16.11 10.08
C GLU A 106 8.60 -14.62 10.40
N GLY A 107 7.67 -14.05 11.17
CA GLY A 107 7.74 -12.67 11.67
C GLY A 107 7.16 -11.62 10.73
N GLY A 108 7.30 -10.36 11.13
CA GLY A 108 6.77 -9.22 10.37
C GLY A 108 7.49 -9.03 9.04
N LYS A 109 6.73 -8.75 7.98
CA LYS A 109 7.24 -8.66 6.60
C LYS A 109 7.70 -7.25 6.20
N ASN A 110 7.43 -6.26 7.03
CA ASN A 110 7.67 -4.84 6.75
C ASN A 110 8.20 -4.11 7.99
N LEU A 111 9.23 -4.68 8.63
CA LEU A 111 9.85 -4.12 9.82
C LEU A 111 10.98 -3.13 9.52
N TYR A 112 11.51 -3.13 8.30
CA TYR A 112 12.71 -2.38 7.92
C TYR A 112 12.44 -1.29 6.86
N GLU A 113 11.24 -0.74 6.84
CA GLU A 113 10.83 0.31 5.90
C GLU A 113 11.70 1.58 6.07
N ASP A 114 12.10 1.91 7.29
CA ASP A 114 13.04 3.00 7.61
C ASP A 114 14.42 2.76 6.99
N LYS A 115 14.94 1.53 7.05
CA LYS A 115 16.23 1.16 6.45
C LYS A 115 16.18 1.16 4.92
N PHE A 116 15.07 0.74 4.35
CA PHE A 116 14.85 0.85 2.91
C PHE A 116 14.81 2.31 2.46
N LEU A 117 14.12 3.18 3.19
CA LEU A 117 14.07 4.62 2.92
C LEU A 117 15.47 5.25 2.99
N GLU A 118 16.22 5.00 4.07
CA GLU A 118 17.59 5.49 4.25
C GLU A 118 18.48 5.09 3.06
N SER A 119 18.46 3.81 2.68
CA SER A 119 19.21 3.31 1.54
C SER A 119 18.77 3.93 0.21
N GLN A 120 17.48 4.19 0.02
CA GLN A 120 16.97 4.85 -1.18
C GLN A 120 17.43 6.31 -1.27
N LEU A 121 17.37 7.06 -0.15
CA LEU A 121 17.86 8.43 -0.08
C LEU A 121 19.33 8.51 -0.45
N GLN A 122 20.16 7.58 0.05
CA GLN A 122 21.57 7.49 -0.30
C GLN A 122 21.79 7.29 -1.81
N ARG A 123 21.09 6.33 -2.42
CA ARG A 123 21.18 6.06 -3.86
C ARG A 123 20.69 7.22 -4.75
N LEU A 124 19.83 8.08 -4.21
CA LEU A 124 19.31 9.26 -4.91
C LEU A 124 20.16 10.51 -4.69
N GLY A 125 21.29 10.42 -3.97
CA GLY A 125 22.15 11.57 -3.64
C GLY A 125 21.50 12.54 -2.65
N LEU A 126 20.62 12.03 -1.77
CA LEU A 126 19.90 12.80 -0.75
C LEU A 126 20.35 12.43 0.66
N SER A 127 21.62 12.00 0.83
CA SER A 127 22.16 11.61 2.14
C SER A 127 22.25 12.75 3.15
N ASN A 128 22.26 13.99 2.65
CA ASN A 128 22.47 15.19 3.50
C ASN A 128 21.16 15.75 4.07
N ILE A 129 19.99 15.22 3.68
CA ILE A 129 18.72 15.70 4.21
C ILE A 129 18.46 15.12 5.60
N SER A 130 17.90 15.94 6.49
CA SER A 130 17.36 15.47 7.76
C SER A 130 16.03 14.77 7.53
N HIS A 131 15.92 13.51 7.91
CA HIS A 131 14.69 12.75 7.71
C HIS A 131 14.31 11.90 8.91
N GLU A 132 13.02 11.60 9.02
CA GLU A 132 12.48 10.72 10.05
C GLU A 132 11.36 9.87 9.45
N TYR A 133 11.33 8.58 9.82
CA TYR A 133 10.28 7.64 9.48
C TYR A 133 9.49 7.26 10.73
N ILE A 134 8.17 7.43 10.69
CA ILE A 134 7.26 7.20 11.83
C ILE A 134 6.10 6.31 11.38
N LYS A 135 5.93 5.17 12.05
CA LYS A 135 4.83 4.24 11.79
C LYS A 135 3.79 4.31 12.89
N ILE A 136 2.56 4.65 12.55
CA ILE A 136 1.43 4.79 13.46
C ILE A 136 0.51 3.57 13.30
N THR A 137 0.55 2.68 14.29
CA THR A 137 -0.24 1.45 14.32
C THR A 137 -1.40 1.47 15.31
N ASN A 138 -1.53 2.54 16.11
CA ASN A 138 -2.60 2.69 17.09
C ASN A 138 -2.85 4.15 17.44
N LEU A 139 -3.99 4.41 18.08
CA LEU A 139 -4.43 5.76 18.46
C LEU A 139 -3.46 6.47 19.41
N LYS A 140 -2.84 5.74 20.36
CA LYS A 140 -1.91 6.31 21.36
C LYS A 140 -0.65 6.87 20.65
N ALA A 141 -0.10 6.11 19.71
CA ALA A 141 1.05 6.57 18.91
C ALA A 141 0.68 7.81 18.07
N GLY A 142 -0.51 7.82 17.46
CA GLY A 142 -0.99 8.98 16.69
C GLY A 142 -1.15 10.23 17.55
N LYS A 143 -1.75 10.11 18.74
CA LYS A 143 -1.87 11.23 19.71
C LYS A 143 -0.50 11.75 20.14
N LYS A 144 0.42 10.85 20.51
CA LYS A 144 1.79 11.22 20.90
C LYS A 144 2.52 11.99 19.80
N LEU A 145 2.40 11.55 18.54
CA LEU A 145 2.99 12.29 17.43
C LEU A 145 2.32 13.67 17.25
N SER A 146 0.98 13.73 17.31
CA SER A 146 0.24 14.99 17.19
C SER A 146 0.64 16.00 18.27
N GLU A 147 0.81 15.58 19.51
CA GLU A 147 1.24 16.44 20.61
C GLU A 147 2.66 16.99 20.44
N ASN A 148 3.54 16.23 19.78
CA ASN A 148 4.95 16.54 19.63
C ASN A 148 5.37 16.93 18.20
N PHE A 149 4.42 17.12 17.27
CA PHE A 149 4.74 17.30 15.86
C PHE A 149 5.62 18.55 15.58
N LYS A 150 5.51 19.59 16.38
CA LYS A 150 6.35 20.80 16.28
C LYS A 150 7.84 20.49 16.36
N SER A 151 8.25 19.42 17.05
CA SER A 151 9.65 19.00 17.13
C SER A 151 10.22 18.56 15.77
N LYS A 152 9.36 18.24 14.80
CA LYS A 152 9.73 17.81 13.44
C LYS A 152 10.03 18.98 12.49
N SER A 153 9.86 20.22 12.94
CA SER A 153 10.08 21.43 12.12
C SER A 153 11.51 21.56 11.53
N LYS A 154 12.47 20.80 12.06
CA LYS A 154 13.85 20.76 11.57
C LYS A 154 14.10 19.70 10.50
N ASN A 155 13.14 18.80 10.24
CA ASN A 155 13.30 17.76 9.25
C ASN A 155 12.99 18.28 7.85
N ASP A 156 13.84 17.94 6.88
CA ASP A 156 13.56 18.18 5.45
C ASP A 156 12.49 17.21 4.94
N LEU A 157 12.45 15.97 5.49
CA LEU A 157 11.46 14.95 5.18
C LEU A 157 10.96 14.25 6.45
N THR A 158 9.68 14.37 6.73
CA THR A 158 9.01 13.55 7.75
C THR A 158 8.06 12.58 7.06
N VAL A 159 8.30 11.29 7.21
CA VAL A 159 7.44 10.22 6.66
C VAL A 159 6.56 9.68 7.78
N VAL A 160 5.25 9.70 7.56
CA VAL A 160 4.26 9.14 8.50
C VAL A 160 3.46 8.06 7.77
N VAL A 161 3.63 6.82 8.20
CA VAL A 161 2.81 5.68 7.75
C VAL A 161 1.68 5.47 8.73
N TYR A 162 0.44 5.42 8.25
CA TYR A 162 -0.76 5.33 9.09
C TYR A 162 -1.60 4.11 8.70
N ASN A 163 -1.69 3.12 9.59
CA ASN A 163 -2.29 1.81 9.31
C ASN A 163 -3.81 1.74 9.53
N PHE A 164 -4.53 2.84 9.68
CA PHE A 164 -5.94 2.81 10.08
C PHE A 164 -6.86 2.14 9.05
N VAL A 165 -6.73 2.46 7.77
CA VAL A 165 -7.65 1.94 6.74
C VAL A 165 -7.46 0.44 6.56
N ASP A 166 -6.23 -0.04 6.68
CA ASP A 166 -5.95 -1.48 6.72
C ASP A 166 -6.60 -2.16 7.94
N MET A 167 -6.46 -1.59 9.13
CA MET A 167 -7.14 -2.07 10.35
C MET A 167 -8.66 -2.06 10.20
N LEU A 168 -9.24 -1.07 9.52
CA LEU A 168 -10.68 -1.01 9.26
C LEU A 168 -11.14 -2.15 8.33
N SER A 169 -10.36 -2.47 7.30
CA SER A 169 -10.65 -3.58 6.39
C SER A 169 -10.64 -4.93 7.08
N HIS A 170 -9.67 -5.16 7.96
CA HIS A 170 -9.60 -6.36 8.80
C HIS A 170 -10.74 -6.42 9.81
N SER A 171 -11.03 -5.32 10.52
CA SER A 171 -12.13 -5.25 11.48
C SER A 171 -13.49 -5.52 10.85
N LYS A 172 -13.70 -5.16 9.58
CA LYS A 172 -14.93 -5.50 8.85
C LYS A 172 -15.09 -7.03 8.68
N THR A 173 -14.02 -7.78 8.58
CA THR A 173 -14.09 -9.24 8.49
C THR A 173 -14.41 -9.88 9.85
N GLU A 174 -13.98 -9.29 10.93
CA GLU A 174 -13.99 -9.86 12.28
C GLU A 174 -15.15 -9.36 13.16
N MET A 175 -15.62 -8.11 12.95
CA MET A 175 -16.58 -7.44 13.82
C MET A 175 -17.92 -7.18 13.12
N GLU A 176 -19.00 -7.77 13.63
CA GLU A 176 -20.35 -7.67 13.04
C GLU A 176 -20.83 -6.21 12.92
N VAL A 177 -20.59 -5.38 13.96
CA VAL A 177 -20.96 -3.96 13.93
C VAL A 177 -20.26 -3.21 12.80
N VAL A 178 -19.00 -3.51 12.52
CA VAL A 178 -18.27 -2.88 11.40
C VAL A 178 -18.78 -3.38 10.05
N LYS A 179 -19.17 -4.65 9.94
CA LYS A 179 -19.83 -5.19 8.73
C LYS A 179 -21.13 -4.44 8.43
N GLU A 180 -21.93 -4.18 9.45
CA GLU A 180 -23.19 -3.46 9.32
C GLU A 180 -22.98 -2.00 8.87
N LEU A 181 -22.08 -1.27 9.54
CA LEU A 181 -21.75 0.12 9.22
C LEU A 181 -21.07 0.31 7.87
N ALA A 182 -20.27 -0.65 7.43
CA ALA A 182 -19.58 -0.65 6.14
C ALA A 182 -20.12 -1.75 5.20
N SER A 183 -21.43 -1.93 5.14
CA SER A 183 -22.08 -2.97 4.33
C SER A 183 -21.74 -2.85 2.82
N ASP A 184 -21.50 -1.64 2.35
CA ASP A 184 -21.14 -1.32 0.98
C ASP A 184 -19.97 -0.32 0.90
N ASP A 185 -19.55 0.03 -0.32
CA ASP A 185 -18.47 1.00 -0.55
C ASP A 185 -18.82 2.41 -0.04
N LYS A 186 -20.10 2.79 -0.01
CA LYS A 186 -20.54 4.08 0.52
C LYS A 186 -20.35 4.13 2.04
N GLY A 187 -20.77 3.10 2.75
CA GLY A 187 -20.54 2.96 4.20
C GLY A 187 -19.05 2.94 4.53
N TYR A 188 -18.27 2.20 3.75
CA TYR A 188 -16.81 2.13 3.93
C TYR A 188 -16.13 3.50 3.76
N ARG A 189 -16.50 4.29 2.75
CA ARG A 189 -16.03 5.67 2.58
C ARG A 189 -16.45 6.57 3.74
N SER A 190 -17.70 6.46 4.18
CA SER A 190 -18.22 7.27 5.30
C SER A 190 -17.47 7.01 6.61
N LEU A 191 -17.15 5.75 6.91
CA LEU A 191 -16.33 5.39 8.07
C LEU A 191 -14.91 5.98 7.95
N THR A 192 -14.30 5.89 6.78
CA THR A 192 -12.97 6.46 6.54
C THR A 192 -12.98 7.98 6.75
N GLN A 193 -13.98 8.69 6.22
CA GLN A 193 -14.13 10.13 6.39
C GLN A 193 -14.35 10.52 7.85
N SER A 194 -15.24 9.81 8.55
CA SER A 194 -15.52 10.05 9.97
C SER A 194 -14.27 9.86 10.82
N TRP A 195 -13.54 8.76 10.59
CA TRP A 195 -12.27 8.54 11.25
C TRP A 195 -11.28 9.67 10.96
N PHE A 196 -11.08 10.03 9.70
CA PHE A 196 -10.11 11.06 9.32
C PHE A 196 -10.39 12.38 10.01
N ASN A 197 -11.66 12.81 10.01
CA ASN A 197 -12.07 14.07 10.61
C ASN A 197 -11.83 14.14 12.14
N ASN A 198 -11.80 12.99 12.82
CA ASN A 198 -11.58 12.88 14.25
C ASN A 198 -10.20 12.31 14.63
N SER A 199 -9.34 12.06 13.65
CA SER A 199 -8.06 11.39 13.85
C SER A 199 -6.94 12.37 14.27
N PRO A 200 -5.92 11.88 15.01
CA PRO A 200 -4.69 12.62 15.21
C PRO A 200 -3.98 13.01 13.90
N LEU A 201 -4.21 12.26 12.81
CA LEU A 201 -3.62 12.55 11.49
C LEU A 201 -4.06 13.93 10.97
N LEU A 202 -5.34 14.28 11.09
CA LEU A 202 -5.81 15.61 10.69
C LEU A 202 -5.14 16.72 11.51
N ASN A 203 -4.91 16.50 12.81
CA ASN A 203 -4.21 17.47 13.65
C ASN A 203 -2.73 17.59 13.25
N ILE A 204 -2.07 16.50 12.91
CA ILE A 204 -0.70 16.50 12.38
C ILE A 204 -0.65 17.32 11.08
N ILE A 205 -1.58 17.10 10.16
CA ILE A 205 -1.69 17.85 8.90
C ILE A 205 -1.89 19.35 9.15
N LYS A 206 -2.75 19.74 10.09
CA LYS A 206 -2.95 21.15 10.48
C LYS A 206 -1.68 21.78 11.03
N GLN A 207 -0.95 21.10 11.90
CA GLN A 207 0.31 21.59 12.43
C GLN A 207 1.40 21.68 11.35
N ALA A 208 1.46 20.72 10.44
CA ALA A 208 2.37 20.75 9.30
C ALA A 208 2.11 21.96 8.39
N GLN A 209 0.84 22.33 8.18
CA GLN A 209 0.47 23.56 7.46
C GLN A 209 0.99 24.79 8.17
N GLN A 210 0.81 24.92 9.48
CA GLN A 210 1.32 26.06 10.28
C GLN A 210 2.85 26.16 10.27
N LEU A 211 3.53 25.03 10.12
CA LEU A 211 5.00 24.94 10.01
C LEU A 211 5.50 25.02 8.56
N ASN A 212 4.63 25.37 7.61
CA ASN A 212 4.92 25.51 6.19
C ASN A 212 5.47 24.25 5.51
N PHE A 213 5.07 23.06 5.97
CA PHE A 213 5.39 21.81 5.29
C PHE A 213 4.57 21.67 4.01
N LYS A 214 5.21 21.25 2.92
CA LYS A 214 4.52 20.68 1.77
C LYS A 214 3.97 19.33 2.17
N LEU A 215 2.72 19.04 1.84
CA LEU A 215 2.07 17.77 2.14
C LEU A 215 2.02 16.88 0.90
N LEU A 216 2.55 15.68 1.01
CA LEU A 216 2.40 14.62 0.04
C LEU A 216 1.55 13.51 0.66
N ILE A 217 0.48 13.10 -0.04
CA ILE A 217 -0.39 12.00 0.41
C ILE A 217 -0.36 10.89 -0.63
N THR A 218 -0.19 9.66 -0.17
CA THR A 218 -0.25 8.45 -0.98
C THR A 218 -0.65 7.23 -0.16
N THR A 219 -0.68 6.09 -0.80
CA THR A 219 -0.88 4.77 -0.21
C THR A 219 0.05 3.76 -0.91
N ASP A 220 0.21 2.59 -0.36
CA ASP A 220 0.95 1.49 -0.96
C ASP A 220 0.08 0.63 -1.90
N HIS A 221 -1.17 0.40 -1.55
CA HIS A 221 -2.19 -0.29 -2.34
C HIS A 221 -3.59 0.13 -1.88
N GLY A 222 -4.60 -0.29 -2.62
CA GLY A 222 -5.99 -0.21 -2.18
C GLY A 222 -6.57 -1.59 -1.88
N THR A 223 -7.89 -1.68 -1.85
CA THR A 223 -8.64 -2.88 -1.46
C THR A 223 -9.95 -2.97 -2.23
N ILE A 224 -10.47 -4.19 -2.38
CA ILE A 224 -11.75 -4.45 -3.05
C ILE A 224 -12.69 -5.26 -2.16
N ASN A 225 -13.98 -4.96 -2.24
CA ASN A 225 -15.02 -5.80 -1.65
C ASN A 225 -15.18 -7.08 -2.46
N VAL A 226 -14.75 -8.23 -1.89
CA VAL A 226 -14.78 -9.51 -2.59
C VAL A 226 -16.16 -10.17 -2.49
N LYS A 227 -16.62 -10.76 -3.59
CA LYS A 227 -17.99 -11.33 -3.69
C LYS A 227 -18.02 -12.77 -4.18
N ASN A 228 -17.12 -13.12 -5.09
CA ASN A 228 -17.18 -14.38 -5.83
C ASN A 228 -15.95 -15.24 -5.50
N PRO A 229 -16.16 -16.46 -4.98
CA PRO A 229 -15.07 -17.38 -4.71
C PRO A 229 -14.54 -18.00 -6.00
N SER A 230 -13.22 -18.16 -6.10
CA SER A 230 -12.55 -18.98 -7.10
C SER A 230 -11.74 -20.06 -6.40
N LYS A 231 -11.93 -21.31 -6.84
CA LYS A 231 -11.26 -22.45 -6.22
C LYS A 231 -9.80 -22.51 -6.64
N VAL A 232 -8.92 -22.61 -5.65
CA VAL A 232 -7.49 -22.80 -5.86
C VAL A 232 -7.01 -23.99 -5.03
N ILE A 233 -6.18 -24.84 -5.65
CA ILE A 233 -5.48 -25.94 -4.97
C ILE A 233 -4.00 -25.65 -5.08
N GLY A 234 -3.26 -25.80 -3.99
CA GLY A 234 -1.83 -25.67 -3.93
C GLY A 234 -1.22 -26.59 -2.90
N ASP A 235 0.09 -26.66 -2.85
CA ASP A 235 0.85 -27.41 -1.85
C ASP A 235 0.86 -26.71 -0.47
N ARG A 236 1.55 -27.30 0.52
CA ARG A 236 1.62 -26.77 1.90
C ARG A 236 2.33 -25.42 1.98
N ASP A 237 3.20 -25.13 1.03
CA ASP A 237 4.01 -23.91 1.00
C ASP A 237 3.30 -22.76 0.24
N THR A 238 2.05 -22.98 -0.17
CA THR A 238 1.26 -21.95 -0.86
C THR A 238 0.88 -20.83 0.10
N SER A 239 1.08 -19.59 -0.32
CA SER A 239 0.72 -18.40 0.48
C SER A 239 -0.76 -18.37 0.88
N LEU A 240 -1.06 -17.81 2.05
CA LEU A 240 -2.42 -17.82 2.61
C LEU A 240 -3.31 -16.66 2.13
N ASN A 241 -2.75 -15.67 1.43
CA ASN A 241 -3.51 -14.49 1.00
C ASN A 241 -4.70 -14.88 0.10
N LEU A 242 -5.80 -14.13 0.19
CA LEU A 242 -7.05 -14.42 -0.53
C LEU A 242 -7.09 -13.88 -1.95
N ARG A 243 -6.20 -12.94 -2.31
CA ARG A 243 -6.21 -12.27 -3.59
C ARG A 243 -4.99 -12.58 -4.46
N TYR A 244 -3.95 -13.16 -3.88
CA TYR A 244 -2.83 -13.73 -4.61
C TYR A 244 -2.40 -15.05 -3.98
N LYS A 245 -1.75 -15.88 -4.77
CA LYS A 245 -1.08 -17.09 -4.29
C LYS A 245 0.27 -17.23 -4.96
N THR A 246 1.21 -17.73 -4.21
CA THR A 246 2.49 -18.21 -4.75
C THR A 246 2.73 -19.64 -4.33
N GLY A 247 3.21 -20.46 -5.24
CA GLY A 247 3.44 -21.89 -5.02
C GLY A 247 3.98 -22.59 -6.26
N ARG A 248 4.37 -23.86 -6.12
CA ARG A 248 4.96 -24.66 -7.23
C ARG A 248 3.92 -25.29 -8.14
N SER A 249 2.83 -25.79 -7.56
CA SER A 249 1.84 -26.59 -8.26
C SER A 249 0.44 -26.04 -7.99
N LEU A 250 0.18 -24.85 -8.54
CA LEU A 250 -1.12 -24.21 -8.36
C LEU A 250 -2.10 -24.69 -9.44
N SER A 251 -3.26 -25.21 -9.01
CA SER A 251 -4.42 -25.50 -9.88
C SER A 251 -5.48 -24.40 -9.68
N TYR A 252 -5.87 -23.76 -10.75
CA TYR A 252 -6.76 -22.59 -10.77
C TYR A 252 -7.50 -22.45 -12.10
N GLU A 253 -8.59 -21.71 -12.11
CA GLU A 253 -9.31 -21.34 -13.32
C GLU A 253 -8.57 -20.19 -14.04
N ALA A 254 -8.04 -20.43 -15.24
CA ALA A 254 -7.21 -19.46 -15.97
C ALA A 254 -7.92 -18.12 -16.25
N LYS A 255 -9.26 -18.13 -16.43
CA LYS A 255 -10.06 -16.92 -16.65
C LYS A 255 -10.10 -15.99 -15.42
N ASP A 256 -9.94 -16.54 -14.22
CA ASP A 256 -10.11 -15.86 -12.94
C ASP A 256 -8.83 -15.15 -12.47
N VAL A 257 -7.69 -15.45 -13.09
CA VAL A 257 -6.39 -14.99 -12.63
C VAL A 257 -5.53 -14.33 -13.70
N LEU A 258 -4.64 -13.44 -13.27
CA LEU A 258 -3.38 -13.16 -13.96
C LEU A 258 -2.33 -14.12 -13.39
N ALA A 259 -1.76 -14.99 -14.21
CA ALA A 259 -0.73 -15.93 -13.80
C ALA A 259 0.65 -15.48 -14.31
N ILE A 260 1.62 -15.37 -13.41
CA ILE A 260 3.02 -15.06 -13.70
C ILE A 260 3.84 -16.32 -13.41
N LYS A 261 4.18 -17.04 -14.48
CA LYS A 261 4.97 -18.29 -14.43
C LYS A 261 6.47 -18.06 -14.31
N ASP A 262 6.94 -16.89 -14.68
CA ASP A 262 8.31 -16.43 -14.46
C ASP A 262 8.27 -15.16 -13.59
N PRO A 263 8.34 -15.31 -12.25
CA PRO A 263 8.30 -14.18 -11.32
C PRO A 263 9.41 -13.15 -11.57
N SER A 264 10.59 -13.59 -11.98
CA SER A 264 11.74 -12.72 -12.22
C SER A 264 11.46 -11.71 -13.35
N SER A 265 10.66 -12.09 -14.34
CA SER A 265 10.26 -11.21 -15.46
C SER A 265 9.49 -9.95 -15.05
N VAL A 266 8.95 -9.93 -13.83
CA VAL A 266 8.22 -8.80 -13.25
C VAL A 266 8.81 -8.35 -11.91
N GLY A 267 10.05 -8.68 -11.64
CA GLY A 267 10.77 -8.27 -10.43
C GLY A 267 10.24 -8.91 -9.14
N LEU A 268 9.58 -10.05 -9.22
CA LEU A 268 9.16 -10.85 -8.06
C LEU A 268 10.23 -11.89 -7.70
N PRO A 269 10.38 -12.25 -6.41
CA PRO A 269 11.30 -13.29 -5.99
C PRO A 269 10.86 -14.66 -6.51
N SER A 270 11.84 -15.51 -6.83
CA SER A 270 11.61 -16.91 -7.17
C SER A 270 11.83 -17.76 -5.93
N ILE A 271 10.79 -18.00 -5.15
CA ILE A 271 10.84 -18.73 -3.88
C ILE A 271 11.36 -20.17 -4.08
N SER A 272 11.10 -20.74 -5.25
CA SER A 272 11.63 -22.05 -5.66
C SER A 272 11.65 -22.20 -7.18
N MET A 273 12.37 -23.21 -7.70
CA MET A 273 12.23 -23.59 -9.11
C MET A 273 10.77 -23.84 -9.45
N ASN A 274 10.28 -23.24 -10.54
CA ASN A 274 8.89 -23.33 -11.02
C ASN A 274 7.82 -22.69 -10.10
N SER A 275 8.20 -21.78 -9.20
CA SER A 275 7.19 -21.00 -8.47
C SER A 275 6.40 -20.10 -9.43
N THR A 276 5.10 -20.10 -9.25
CA THR A 276 4.15 -19.26 -10.00
C THR A 276 3.44 -18.33 -9.05
N PHE A 277 3.23 -17.08 -9.47
CA PHE A 277 2.30 -16.17 -8.79
C PHE A 277 1.00 -16.12 -9.57
N ILE A 278 -0.13 -16.17 -8.86
CA ILE A 278 -1.44 -15.94 -9.43
C ILE A 278 -2.13 -14.80 -8.66
N PHE A 279 -2.80 -13.92 -9.40
CA PHE A 279 -3.48 -12.75 -8.85
C PHE A 279 -4.94 -12.78 -9.27
N ALA A 280 -5.85 -12.63 -8.31
CA ALA A 280 -7.28 -12.64 -8.56
C ALA A 280 -7.71 -11.39 -9.35
N LYS A 281 -8.56 -11.60 -10.36
CA LYS A 281 -9.20 -10.54 -11.14
C LYS A 281 -10.48 -10.05 -10.45
N SER A 282 -10.91 -8.84 -10.78
CA SER A 282 -12.19 -8.28 -10.33
C SER A 282 -12.41 -8.50 -8.83
N ASN A 283 -13.61 -8.84 -8.41
CA ASN A 283 -14.02 -9.08 -7.03
C ASN A 283 -13.93 -10.56 -6.59
N LEU A 284 -13.08 -11.34 -7.26
CA LEU A 284 -12.83 -12.74 -6.92
C LEU A 284 -11.98 -12.85 -5.64
N PHE A 285 -12.11 -13.96 -4.93
CA PHE A 285 -11.19 -14.35 -3.86
C PHE A 285 -10.93 -15.85 -3.90
N PHE A 286 -9.72 -16.25 -3.49
CA PHE A 286 -9.32 -17.65 -3.54
C PHE A 286 -9.79 -18.40 -2.31
N ALA A 287 -10.39 -19.56 -2.54
CA ALA A 287 -10.82 -20.46 -1.49
C ALA A 287 -10.30 -21.88 -1.76
N TYR A 288 -9.77 -22.52 -0.72
CA TYR A 288 -9.37 -23.92 -0.78
C TYR A 288 -10.57 -24.86 -0.75
N PRO A 289 -10.47 -26.05 -1.36
CA PRO A 289 -11.56 -27.04 -1.33
C PRO A 289 -11.96 -27.51 0.06
N ASN A 290 -10.99 -27.58 0.98
CA ASN A 290 -11.24 -27.99 2.37
C ASN A 290 -12.02 -26.90 3.10
N ASN A 291 -13.15 -27.26 3.70
CA ASN A 291 -14.07 -26.33 4.37
C ASN A 291 -14.54 -25.17 3.48
N TYR A 292 -14.66 -25.41 2.18
CA TYR A 292 -14.97 -24.41 1.15
C TYR A 292 -16.14 -23.51 1.52
N ASN A 293 -17.28 -24.08 1.85
CA ASN A 293 -18.50 -23.32 2.16
C ASN A 293 -18.33 -22.42 3.39
N HIS A 294 -17.59 -22.87 4.40
CA HIS A 294 -17.28 -22.07 5.57
C HIS A 294 -16.46 -20.84 5.20
N TYR A 295 -15.33 -21.01 4.48
CA TYR A 295 -14.48 -19.91 4.08
C TYR A 295 -15.14 -18.95 3.08
N VAL A 296 -15.97 -19.49 2.17
CA VAL A 296 -16.77 -18.68 1.26
C VAL A 296 -17.74 -17.78 2.03
N SER A 297 -18.47 -18.32 2.98
CA SER A 297 -19.38 -17.54 3.82
C SER A 297 -18.66 -16.50 4.67
N TYR A 298 -17.50 -16.85 5.22
CA TYR A 298 -16.71 -15.97 6.10
C TYR A 298 -16.12 -14.77 5.37
N TYR A 299 -15.54 -14.98 4.17
CA TYR A 299 -14.82 -13.93 3.44
C TYR A 299 -15.68 -13.14 2.45
N LYS A 300 -16.83 -13.67 2.03
CA LYS A 300 -17.73 -12.95 1.14
C LYS A 300 -18.14 -11.60 1.73
N ASN A 301 -18.09 -10.56 0.90
CA ASN A 301 -18.36 -9.17 1.27
C ASN A 301 -17.32 -8.55 2.25
N SER A 302 -16.17 -9.18 2.44
CA SER A 302 -15.02 -8.55 3.12
C SER A 302 -14.20 -7.69 2.15
N TYR A 303 -13.40 -6.78 2.68
CA TYR A 303 -12.41 -6.02 1.91
C TYR A 303 -11.08 -6.76 1.94
N GLN A 304 -10.56 -7.06 0.76
CA GLN A 304 -9.32 -7.82 0.57
C GLN A 304 -8.42 -7.13 -0.45
N HIS A 305 -7.13 -7.41 -0.40
CA HIS A 305 -6.11 -6.86 -1.28
C HIS A 305 -5.07 -7.92 -1.67
N GLY A 306 -4.26 -7.65 -2.67
CA GLY A 306 -3.25 -8.57 -3.20
C GLY A 306 -3.44 -8.89 -4.68
N GLY A 307 -4.61 -8.59 -5.26
CA GLY A 307 -4.98 -8.90 -6.64
C GLY A 307 -4.76 -7.73 -7.61
N ILE A 308 -5.51 -7.78 -8.72
CA ILE A 308 -5.36 -6.85 -9.84
C ILE A 308 -6.61 -6.02 -10.16
N SER A 309 -7.55 -5.87 -9.22
CA SER A 309 -8.66 -4.95 -9.44
C SER A 309 -8.16 -3.50 -9.51
N LEU A 310 -8.92 -2.62 -10.16
CA LEU A 310 -8.54 -1.20 -10.25
C LEU A 310 -8.48 -0.56 -8.87
N GLU A 311 -9.36 -0.95 -7.96
CA GLU A 311 -9.44 -0.47 -6.59
C GLU A 311 -8.20 -0.84 -5.77
N GLU A 312 -7.51 -1.93 -6.11
CA GLU A 312 -6.28 -2.36 -5.45
C GLU A 312 -5.03 -1.69 -6.05
N VAL A 313 -4.97 -1.61 -7.39
CA VAL A 313 -3.73 -1.26 -8.10
C VAL A 313 -3.61 0.21 -8.48
N LEU A 314 -4.73 0.93 -8.71
CA LEU A 314 -4.73 2.31 -9.17
C LEU A 314 -4.91 3.25 -7.98
N ILE A 315 -3.81 3.82 -7.51
CA ILE A 315 -3.71 4.49 -6.22
C ILE A 315 -3.26 5.94 -6.35
N PRO A 316 -3.68 6.83 -5.42
CA PRO A 316 -3.40 8.26 -5.51
C PRO A 316 -1.97 8.62 -5.10
N PHE A 317 -1.43 9.63 -5.76
CA PHE A 317 -0.32 10.45 -5.29
C PHE A 317 -0.69 11.92 -5.43
N VAL A 318 -0.71 12.65 -4.32
CA VAL A 318 -1.19 14.02 -4.25
C VAL A 318 -0.13 14.91 -3.64
N VAL A 319 0.17 16.04 -4.29
CA VAL A 319 1.08 17.08 -3.83
C VAL A 319 0.27 18.33 -3.49
N LEU A 320 0.43 18.82 -2.25
CA LEU A 320 -0.35 19.94 -1.74
C LEU A 320 0.57 20.99 -1.09
N ASN A 321 0.32 22.25 -1.43
CA ASN A 321 1.00 23.39 -0.78
C ASN A 321 0.17 23.90 0.41
N PRO A 322 0.81 24.31 1.51
CA PRO A 322 0.10 24.89 2.64
C PRO A 322 -0.62 26.17 2.22
N ARG A 323 -1.81 26.42 2.77
CA ARG A 323 -2.48 27.71 2.65
C ARG A 323 -1.88 28.68 3.65
N SER A 324 -1.69 29.92 3.22
CA SER A 324 -1.35 31.06 4.08
C SER A 324 -2.45 31.32 5.10
#